data_f1cea64a5989bc24a82a4212c38f1714
#
_entry.id   f1cea64a5989bc24a82a4212c38f1714
#
_cell.length_a   1.000
_cell.length_b   1.000
_cell.length_c   1.000
_cell.angle_alpha   90.00
_cell.angle_beta   90.00
_cell.angle_gamma   90.00
#
_symmetry.space_group_name_H-M   'P 1'
#
loop_
_entity.id
_entity.type
_entity.pdbx_description
1 polymer ?
#
loop_
_entity_poly.entity_id
_entity_poly.type
_entity_poly.pdbx_seq_one_letter_code
_entity_poly.pdbx_strand_id
1 'polypeptide(L)'
;MRDVEGVQFLQWCLPRLQLRWSGYRKVRRQVYKRISARLQLLGLHSVADYRSYLETHPEEWEVLDSSCWIPISRFYRDKGVFQFLEQEVLPSLARQALAQGKSVLRCWSIGCAAGEEPYSLSLLWKLKIQAQFPTIRLVILATDIDDQAIARAQQGCYPPSSLKDLPESWRTQAFDHTAEGFRIKQEYQEPVTLLVQDIRRTVPEETFHLILCRYLAFTYFDAALQSNTLRQLVERMQIGGALVIGNGETLPEGEFGLIPWSEKEGIYRRA
;
A
#
# COMPACT_ATOMS: atom_id res chain seq x y z
N MET A 1 -18.28 -10.28 -19.80
CA MET A 1 -18.84 -8.90 -19.65
C MET A 1 -18.27 -8.02 -20.75
N ARG A 2 -19.13 -7.33 -21.53
CA ARG A 2 -18.69 -6.37 -22.55
C ARG A 2 -18.16 -5.11 -21.89
N ASP A 3 -17.15 -4.43 -22.50
CA ASP A 3 -16.46 -3.29 -21.84
C ASP A 3 -17.43 -2.15 -21.48
N VAL A 4 -18.40 -1.84 -22.35
CA VAL A 4 -19.42 -0.79 -22.10
C VAL A 4 -20.27 -1.10 -20.87
N GLU A 5 -20.81 -2.33 -20.80
CA GLU A 5 -21.62 -2.78 -19.66
C GLU A 5 -20.83 -2.77 -18.36
N GLY A 6 -19.57 -3.21 -18.42
CA GLY A 6 -18.67 -3.20 -17.27
C GLY A 6 -18.36 -1.79 -16.79
N VAL A 7 -18.12 -0.84 -17.70
CA VAL A 7 -17.92 0.58 -17.34
C VAL A 7 -19.15 1.14 -16.63
N GLN A 8 -20.33 0.94 -17.21
CA GLN A 8 -21.59 1.43 -16.61
C GLN A 8 -21.83 0.82 -15.23
N PHE A 9 -21.56 -0.48 -15.09
CA PHE A 9 -21.70 -1.17 -13.80
C PHE A 9 -20.72 -0.60 -12.75
N LEU A 10 -19.45 -0.44 -13.09
CA LEU A 10 -18.48 0.13 -12.16
C LEU A 10 -18.79 1.58 -11.79
N GLN A 11 -19.21 2.40 -12.74
CA GLN A 11 -19.65 3.77 -12.47
C GLN A 11 -20.86 3.83 -11.53
N TRP A 12 -21.71 2.80 -11.54
CA TRP A 12 -22.86 2.69 -10.65
C TRP A 12 -22.48 2.18 -9.25
N CYS A 13 -21.62 1.15 -9.15
CA CYS A 13 -21.34 0.49 -7.86
C CYS A 13 -20.22 1.19 -7.06
N LEU A 14 -19.16 1.70 -7.72
CA LEU A 14 -18.00 2.27 -7.03
C LEU A 14 -18.35 3.41 -6.06
N PRO A 15 -19.23 4.40 -6.39
CA PRO A 15 -19.62 5.43 -5.45
C PRO A 15 -20.30 4.89 -4.17
N ARG A 16 -20.99 3.74 -4.25
CA ARG A 16 -21.61 3.07 -3.10
C ARG A 16 -20.60 2.42 -2.17
N LEU A 17 -19.42 2.11 -2.70
CA LEU A 17 -18.25 1.59 -1.98
C LEU A 17 -17.28 2.72 -1.56
N GLN A 18 -17.66 3.99 -1.73
CA GLN A 18 -16.81 5.17 -1.51
C GLN A 18 -15.54 5.15 -2.38
N LEU A 19 -15.65 4.57 -3.59
CA LEU A 19 -14.56 4.45 -4.55
C LEU A 19 -14.82 5.32 -5.78
N ARG A 20 -13.75 5.81 -6.44
CA ARG A 20 -13.85 6.66 -7.63
C ARG A 20 -13.50 5.92 -8.92
N TRP A 21 -14.33 6.07 -9.93
CA TRP A 21 -14.12 5.47 -11.25
C TRP A 21 -12.75 5.78 -11.88
N SER A 22 -12.22 6.99 -11.69
CA SER A 22 -10.94 7.40 -12.28
C SER A 22 -9.78 6.47 -11.91
N GLY A 23 -9.75 5.94 -10.70
CA GLY A 23 -8.74 4.98 -10.24
C GLY A 23 -8.80 3.64 -10.96
N TYR A 24 -10.00 3.23 -11.38
CA TYR A 24 -10.22 1.91 -11.98
C TYR A 24 -10.06 1.86 -13.50
N ARG A 25 -9.97 2.99 -14.20
CA ARG A 25 -9.92 3.04 -15.68
C ARG A 25 -8.88 2.10 -16.29
N LYS A 26 -7.67 2.06 -15.74
CA LYS A 26 -6.56 1.26 -16.26
C LYS A 26 -6.61 -0.20 -15.82
N VAL A 27 -7.22 -0.48 -14.68
CA VAL A 27 -7.23 -1.81 -14.05
C VAL A 27 -8.60 -2.52 -14.15
N ARG A 28 -9.62 -1.88 -14.74
CA ARG A 28 -10.99 -2.36 -14.82
C ARG A 28 -11.15 -3.80 -15.32
N ARG A 29 -10.27 -4.24 -16.23
CA ARG A 29 -10.31 -5.62 -16.77
C ARG A 29 -10.05 -6.68 -15.70
N GLN A 30 -9.25 -6.38 -14.69
CA GLN A 30 -9.00 -7.29 -13.57
C GLN A 30 -10.26 -7.41 -12.71
N VAL A 31 -10.92 -6.28 -12.43
CA VAL A 31 -12.20 -6.24 -11.70
C VAL A 31 -13.27 -7.00 -12.49
N TYR A 32 -13.39 -6.76 -13.81
CA TYR A 32 -14.33 -7.49 -14.66
C TYR A 32 -14.15 -9.00 -14.62
N LYS A 33 -12.91 -9.48 -14.61
CA LYS A 33 -12.61 -10.92 -14.51
C LYS A 33 -13.16 -11.51 -13.22
N ARG A 34 -12.97 -10.81 -12.09
CA ARG A 34 -13.46 -11.26 -10.78
C ARG A 34 -14.98 -11.22 -10.69
N ILE A 35 -15.60 -10.13 -11.13
CA ILE A 35 -17.05 -10.01 -11.19
C ILE A 35 -17.64 -11.09 -12.12
N SER A 36 -17.03 -11.35 -13.27
CA SER A 36 -17.51 -12.41 -14.18
C SER A 36 -17.43 -13.80 -13.55
N ALA A 37 -16.37 -14.09 -12.79
CA ALA A 37 -16.28 -15.33 -12.04
C ALA A 37 -17.35 -15.43 -10.94
N ARG A 38 -17.63 -14.32 -10.24
CA ARG A 38 -18.70 -14.27 -9.23
C ARG A 38 -20.09 -14.49 -9.83
N LEU A 39 -20.38 -13.88 -10.97
CA LEU A 39 -21.62 -14.10 -11.72
C LEU A 39 -21.84 -15.59 -12.01
N GLN A 40 -20.81 -16.27 -12.49
CA GLN A 40 -20.86 -17.72 -12.76
C GLN A 40 -21.15 -18.54 -11.51
N LEU A 41 -20.53 -18.21 -10.38
CA LEU A 41 -20.76 -18.89 -9.09
C LEU A 41 -22.20 -18.70 -8.59
N LEU A 42 -22.80 -17.53 -8.85
CA LEU A 42 -24.20 -17.23 -8.48
C LEU A 42 -25.21 -17.72 -9.50
N GLY A 43 -24.80 -18.27 -10.65
CA GLY A 43 -25.71 -18.67 -11.73
C GLY A 43 -26.36 -17.47 -12.44
N LEU A 44 -25.78 -16.27 -12.36
CA LEU A 44 -26.29 -15.05 -12.98
C LEU A 44 -25.72 -14.89 -14.39
N HIS A 45 -26.54 -14.38 -15.31
CA HIS A 45 -26.17 -14.31 -16.72
C HIS A 45 -25.71 -12.91 -17.18
N SER A 46 -26.03 -11.88 -16.40
CA SER A 46 -25.71 -10.49 -16.77
C SER A 46 -25.33 -9.63 -15.55
N VAL A 47 -24.65 -8.50 -15.80
CA VAL A 47 -24.41 -7.50 -14.75
C VAL A 47 -25.69 -6.79 -14.30
N ALA A 48 -26.75 -6.82 -15.12
CA ALA A 48 -28.06 -6.32 -14.70
C ALA A 48 -28.68 -7.23 -13.64
N ASP A 49 -28.61 -8.56 -13.83
CA ASP A 49 -29.04 -9.53 -12.82
C ASP A 49 -28.25 -9.37 -11.52
N TYR A 50 -26.93 -9.16 -11.63
CA TYR A 50 -26.06 -8.94 -10.46
C TYR A 50 -26.41 -7.64 -9.73
N ARG A 51 -26.75 -6.59 -10.45
CA ARG A 51 -27.23 -5.35 -9.85
C ARG A 51 -28.50 -5.57 -9.04
N SER A 52 -29.49 -6.27 -9.60
CA SER A 52 -30.72 -6.62 -8.88
C SER A 52 -30.45 -7.54 -7.69
N TYR A 53 -29.49 -8.44 -7.81
CA TYR A 53 -29.04 -9.31 -6.71
C TYR A 53 -28.43 -8.49 -5.56
N LEU A 54 -27.54 -7.54 -5.86
CA LEU A 54 -26.93 -6.64 -4.86
C LEU A 54 -27.97 -5.76 -4.11
N GLU A 55 -29.08 -5.41 -4.76
CA GLU A 55 -30.14 -4.62 -4.13
C GLU A 55 -30.93 -5.41 -3.09
N THR A 56 -30.93 -6.75 -3.18
CA THR A 56 -31.66 -7.66 -2.27
C THR A 56 -30.75 -8.45 -1.32
N HIS A 57 -29.41 -8.39 -1.51
CA HIS A 57 -28.42 -9.12 -0.73
C HIS A 57 -27.34 -8.17 -0.22
N PRO A 58 -27.54 -7.47 0.90
CA PRO A 58 -26.59 -6.49 1.42
C PRO A 58 -25.17 -7.04 1.68
N GLU A 59 -25.06 -8.32 2.05
CA GLU A 59 -23.79 -9.01 2.29
C GLU A 59 -22.95 -9.16 1.02
N GLU A 60 -23.56 -9.16 -0.15
CA GLU A 60 -22.85 -9.29 -1.41
C GLU A 60 -22.03 -8.04 -1.77
N TRP A 61 -22.33 -6.90 -1.15
CA TRP A 61 -21.52 -5.69 -1.32
C TRP A 61 -20.11 -5.85 -0.78
N GLU A 62 -19.89 -6.65 0.27
CA GLU A 62 -18.54 -6.97 0.77
C GLU A 62 -17.76 -7.84 -0.24
N VAL A 63 -18.45 -8.78 -0.90
CA VAL A 63 -17.84 -9.59 -1.96
C VAL A 63 -17.50 -8.74 -3.18
N LEU A 64 -18.35 -7.80 -3.56
CA LEU A 64 -18.08 -6.87 -4.64
C LEU A 64 -16.93 -5.93 -4.28
N ASP A 65 -16.88 -5.41 -3.07
CA ASP A 65 -15.77 -4.58 -2.58
C ASP A 65 -14.43 -5.33 -2.72
N SER A 66 -14.37 -6.58 -2.24
CA SER A 66 -13.17 -7.42 -2.36
C SER A 66 -12.75 -7.66 -3.82
N SER A 67 -13.72 -7.71 -4.74
CA SER A 67 -13.45 -7.83 -6.18
C SER A 67 -12.79 -6.58 -6.76
N CYS A 68 -12.90 -5.44 -6.08
CA CYS A 68 -12.30 -4.16 -6.46
C CYS A 68 -10.87 -3.97 -5.92
N TRP A 69 -10.35 -4.84 -5.05
CA TRP A 69 -8.98 -4.71 -4.53
C TRP A 69 -7.96 -5.05 -5.62
N ILE A 70 -6.94 -4.22 -5.77
CA ILE A 70 -5.95 -4.34 -6.85
C ILE A 70 -4.56 -4.59 -6.25
N PRO A 71 -4.15 -5.83 -6.02
CA PRO A 71 -2.88 -6.18 -5.41
C PRO A 71 -1.73 -6.16 -6.43
N ILE A 72 -1.44 -4.99 -7.02
CA ILE A 72 -0.29 -4.81 -7.92
C ILE A 72 0.86 -4.22 -7.13
N SER A 73 1.83 -5.05 -6.79
CA SER A 73 3.03 -4.63 -6.07
C SER A 73 4.29 -5.29 -6.65
N ARG A 74 5.45 -4.73 -6.33
CA ARG A 74 6.77 -5.29 -6.62
C ARG A 74 7.81 -4.61 -5.73
N PHE A 75 8.91 -5.29 -5.50
CA PHE A 75 10.03 -4.72 -4.76
C PHE A 75 10.60 -3.50 -5.45
N TYR A 76 10.96 -2.49 -4.65
CA TYR A 76 11.64 -1.27 -5.09
C TYR A 76 10.89 -0.50 -6.18
N ARG A 77 9.55 -0.59 -6.15
CA ARG A 77 8.65 0.08 -7.10
C ARG A 77 8.83 1.58 -7.02
N ASP A 78 9.03 2.23 -8.19
CA ASP A 78 9.37 3.65 -8.32
C ASP A 78 10.71 3.98 -7.64
N LYS A 79 11.80 3.56 -8.30
CA LYS A 79 13.18 3.69 -7.80
C LYS A 79 13.52 5.05 -7.23
N GLY A 80 13.04 6.15 -7.86
CA GLY A 80 13.27 7.51 -7.40
C GLY A 80 12.79 7.74 -5.98
N VAL A 81 11.61 7.19 -5.62
CA VAL A 81 11.07 7.26 -4.26
C VAL A 81 12.03 6.61 -3.26
N PHE A 82 12.46 5.37 -3.52
CA PHE A 82 13.38 4.66 -2.62
C PHE A 82 14.75 5.31 -2.55
N GLN A 83 15.26 5.88 -3.65
CA GLN A 83 16.50 6.64 -3.65
C GLN A 83 16.39 7.92 -2.79
N PHE A 84 15.27 8.64 -2.88
CA PHE A 84 15.03 9.81 -2.04
C PHE A 84 14.84 9.43 -0.56
N LEU A 85 14.17 8.30 -0.29
CA LEU A 85 14.10 7.73 1.07
C LEU A 85 15.49 7.40 1.62
N GLU A 86 16.38 6.82 0.81
CA GLU A 86 17.76 6.49 1.17
C GLU A 86 18.59 7.74 1.49
N GLN A 87 18.54 8.73 0.60
CA GLN A 87 19.46 9.86 0.65
C GLN A 87 19.03 10.94 1.64
N GLU A 88 17.74 11.18 1.76
CA GLU A 88 17.20 12.33 2.48
C GLU A 88 16.30 11.95 3.65
N VAL A 89 15.24 11.19 3.40
CA VAL A 89 14.15 11.02 4.37
C VAL A 89 14.58 10.19 5.57
N LEU A 90 15.05 8.96 5.34
CA LEU A 90 15.41 8.04 6.44
C LEU A 90 16.56 8.56 7.30
N PRO A 91 17.65 9.13 6.71
CA PRO A 91 18.70 9.75 7.53
C PRO A 91 18.21 10.96 8.33
N SER A 92 17.30 11.78 7.76
CA SER A 92 16.72 12.93 8.49
C SER A 92 15.86 12.46 9.67
N LEU A 93 14.97 11.49 9.45
CA LEU A 93 14.11 10.93 10.50
C LEU A 93 14.93 10.22 11.59
N ALA A 94 15.99 9.51 11.23
CA ALA A 94 16.87 8.84 12.18
C ALA A 94 17.62 9.86 13.06
N ARG A 95 18.18 10.94 12.46
CA ARG A 95 18.79 12.04 13.21
C ARG A 95 17.80 12.71 14.15
N GLN A 96 16.57 12.96 13.69
CA GLN A 96 15.53 13.55 14.52
C GLN A 96 15.15 12.63 15.70
N ALA A 97 15.02 11.32 15.47
CA ALA A 97 14.77 10.35 16.53
C ALA A 97 15.87 10.35 17.58
N LEU A 98 17.14 10.33 17.16
CA LEU A 98 18.30 10.41 18.06
C LEU A 98 18.32 11.71 18.89
N ALA A 99 18.06 12.85 18.24
CA ALA A 99 18.00 14.15 18.93
C ALA A 99 16.89 14.20 20.00
N GLN A 100 15.84 13.37 19.84
CA GLN A 100 14.76 13.19 20.81
C GLN A 100 15.04 12.07 21.84
N GLY A 101 16.23 11.48 21.84
CA GLY A 101 16.59 10.35 22.72
C GLY A 101 15.86 9.03 22.38
N LYS A 102 15.31 8.92 21.18
CA LYS A 102 14.59 7.72 20.73
C LYS A 102 15.54 6.75 20.01
N SER A 103 15.36 5.46 20.24
CA SER A 103 16.11 4.38 19.62
C SER A 103 15.29 3.56 18.59
N VAL A 104 14.08 4.02 18.27
CA VAL A 104 13.17 3.31 17.36
C VAL A 104 12.63 4.25 16.29
N LEU A 105 12.81 3.87 15.04
CA LEU A 105 12.18 4.50 13.89
C LEU A 105 10.95 3.67 13.49
N ARG A 106 9.74 4.21 13.69
CA ARG A 106 8.48 3.53 13.34
C ARG A 106 8.01 3.96 11.96
N CYS A 107 7.72 2.97 11.12
CA CYS A 107 7.17 3.17 9.79
C CYS A 107 5.84 2.42 9.64
N TRP A 108 4.96 2.90 8.79
CA TRP A 108 3.71 2.23 8.44
C TRP A 108 3.55 2.16 6.93
N SER A 109 3.42 0.96 6.38
CA SER A 109 3.13 0.68 4.96
C SER A 109 1.69 0.23 4.84
N ILE A 110 0.85 1.01 4.15
CA ILE A 110 -0.59 0.83 4.04
C ILE A 110 -0.93 0.32 2.64
N GLY A 111 -1.72 -0.75 2.57
CA GLY A 111 -1.98 -1.44 1.30
C GLY A 111 -0.73 -2.17 0.83
N CYS A 112 -0.08 -2.90 1.75
CA CYS A 112 1.22 -3.51 1.53
C CYS A 112 1.20 -4.71 0.56
N ALA A 113 0.02 -5.16 0.14
CA ALA A 113 -0.17 -6.34 -0.71
C ALA A 113 0.58 -7.57 -0.17
N ALA A 114 1.41 -8.21 -1.00
CA ALA A 114 2.20 -9.37 -0.58
C ALA A 114 3.55 -8.98 0.09
N GLY A 115 3.67 -7.77 0.62
CA GLY A 115 4.80 -7.36 1.45
C GLY A 115 5.98 -6.74 0.68
N GLU A 116 5.89 -6.58 -0.64
CA GLU A 116 7.03 -6.09 -1.43
C GLU A 116 7.48 -4.69 -1.01
N GLU A 117 6.56 -3.79 -0.63
CA GLU A 117 6.89 -2.43 -0.19
C GLU A 117 7.56 -2.40 1.20
N PRO A 118 6.97 -2.97 2.27
CA PRO A 118 7.60 -2.96 3.59
C PRO A 118 8.93 -3.73 3.61
N TYR A 119 9.05 -4.81 2.85
CA TYR A 119 10.33 -5.51 2.72
C TYR A 119 11.35 -4.72 1.91
N SER A 120 10.94 -3.95 0.89
CA SER A 120 11.86 -3.01 0.22
C SER A 120 12.40 -1.96 1.18
N LEU A 121 11.57 -1.46 2.09
CA LEU A 121 12.00 -0.51 3.13
C LEU A 121 12.94 -1.17 4.15
N SER A 122 12.66 -2.40 4.56
CA SER A 122 13.55 -3.18 5.42
C SER A 122 14.91 -3.44 4.78
N LEU A 123 14.93 -3.84 3.51
CA LEU A 123 16.15 -4.01 2.72
C LEU A 123 16.96 -2.71 2.64
N LEU A 124 16.29 -1.61 2.29
CA LEU A 124 16.91 -0.30 2.20
C LEU A 124 17.59 0.10 3.52
N TRP A 125 16.86 -0.06 4.62
CA TRP A 125 17.40 0.25 5.95
C TRP A 125 18.63 -0.60 6.26
N LYS A 126 18.51 -1.92 6.21
CA LYS A 126 19.58 -2.83 6.61
C LYS A 126 20.83 -2.73 5.73
N LEU A 127 20.64 -2.56 4.41
CA LEU A 127 21.73 -2.57 3.45
C LEU A 127 22.42 -1.21 3.27
N LYS A 128 21.73 -0.09 3.60
CA LYS A 128 22.24 1.25 3.28
C LYS A 128 22.28 2.22 4.45
N ILE A 129 21.38 2.10 5.40
CA ILE A 129 21.19 3.12 6.44
C ILE A 129 21.67 2.68 7.81
N GLN A 130 21.44 1.44 8.19
CA GLN A 130 21.66 0.92 9.54
C GLN A 130 23.09 1.15 10.04
N ALA A 131 24.10 1.01 9.18
CA ALA A 131 25.50 1.23 9.57
C ALA A 131 25.78 2.68 10.01
N GLN A 132 25.02 3.67 9.49
CA GLN A 132 25.12 5.08 9.88
C GLN A 132 24.39 5.37 11.20
N PHE A 133 23.42 4.53 11.57
CA PHE A 133 22.57 4.72 12.76
C PHE A 133 22.44 3.40 13.55
N PRO A 134 23.56 2.88 14.11
CA PRO A 134 23.59 1.54 14.70
C PRO A 134 22.72 1.39 15.96
N THR A 135 22.38 2.49 16.62
CA THR A 135 21.53 2.50 17.82
C THR A 135 20.04 2.63 17.50
N ILE A 136 19.68 2.88 16.24
CA ILE A 136 18.28 2.97 15.81
C ILE A 136 17.82 1.63 15.29
N ARG A 137 16.72 1.13 15.86
CA ARG A 137 15.98 -0.04 15.37
C ARG A 137 14.83 0.41 14.48
N LEU A 138 14.76 -0.12 13.27
CA LEU A 138 13.60 0.05 12.40
C LEU A 138 12.48 -0.89 12.82
N VAL A 139 11.25 -0.39 12.89
CA VAL A 139 10.00 -1.16 13.08
C VAL A 139 9.00 -0.74 12.02
N ILE A 140 8.49 -1.68 11.28
CA ILE A 140 7.55 -1.45 10.19
C ILE A 140 6.23 -2.17 10.51
N LEU A 141 5.15 -1.43 10.65
CA LEU A 141 3.81 -1.97 10.57
C LEU A 141 3.41 -2.01 9.10
N ALA A 142 2.93 -3.15 8.63
CA ALA A 142 2.47 -3.32 7.25
C ALA A 142 1.04 -3.86 7.27
N THR A 143 0.12 -3.13 6.65
CA THR A 143 -1.31 -3.45 6.70
C THR A 143 -1.89 -3.58 5.30
N ASP A 144 -2.77 -4.56 5.13
CA ASP A 144 -3.59 -4.74 3.93
C ASP A 144 -4.94 -5.34 4.33
N ILE A 145 -5.99 -5.05 3.55
CA ILE A 145 -7.31 -5.62 3.77
C ILE A 145 -7.41 -7.08 3.28
N ASP A 146 -6.58 -7.47 2.31
CA ASP A 146 -6.55 -8.80 1.70
C ASP A 146 -5.75 -9.77 2.58
N ASP A 147 -6.45 -10.66 3.29
CA ASP A 147 -5.86 -11.70 4.15
C ASP A 147 -4.96 -12.67 3.38
N GLN A 148 -5.32 -12.99 2.12
CA GLN A 148 -4.49 -13.85 1.27
C GLN A 148 -3.21 -13.14 0.85
N ALA A 149 -3.24 -11.82 0.65
CA ALA A 149 -2.04 -11.04 0.38
C ALA A 149 -1.12 -11.03 1.61
N ILE A 150 -1.67 -10.81 2.80
CA ILE A 150 -0.93 -10.90 4.06
C ILE A 150 -0.31 -12.29 4.27
N ALA A 151 -1.07 -13.36 4.02
CA ALA A 151 -0.53 -14.73 4.12
C ALA A 151 0.64 -14.96 3.16
N ARG A 152 0.58 -14.44 1.91
CA ARG A 152 1.72 -14.48 0.97
C ARG A 152 2.91 -13.65 1.47
N ALA A 153 2.67 -12.49 2.04
CA ALA A 153 3.72 -11.67 2.64
C ALA A 153 4.44 -12.41 3.77
N GLN A 154 3.70 -13.12 4.62
CA GLN A 154 4.26 -13.96 5.70
C GLN A 154 5.12 -15.12 5.18
N GLN A 155 4.71 -15.74 4.07
CA GLN A 155 5.50 -16.77 3.41
C GLN A 155 6.81 -16.21 2.85
N GLY A 156 6.83 -14.96 2.40
CA GLY A 156 8.01 -14.28 1.90
C GLY A 156 8.63 -14.90 0.65
N CYS A 157 7.84 -15.61 -0.17
CA CYS A 157 8.30 -16.24 -1.40
C CYS A 157 7.74 -15.54 -2.63
N TYR A 158 8.60 -15.13 -3.56
CA TYR A 158 8.26 -14.25 -4.66
C TYR A 158 8.71 -14.76 -6.02
N PRO A 159 7.93 -14.56 -7.08
CA PRO A 159 8.37 -14.86 -8.44
C PRO A 159 9.46 -13.86 -8.89
N PRO A 160 10.29 -14.23 -9.88
CA PRO A 160 11.33 -13.35 -10.44
C PRO A 160 10.80 -11.99 -10.89
N SER A 161 9.56 -11.94 -11.37
CA SER A 161 8.91 -10.69 -11.83
C SER A 161 8.71 -9.65 -10.73
N SER A 162 8.51 -10.08 -9.47
CA SER A 162 8.39 -9.16 -8.32
C SER A 162 9.71 -8.48 -7.97
N LEU A 163 10.85 -9.12 -8.28
CA LEU A 163 12.19 -8.64 -7.91
C LEU A 163 12.91 -7.86 -9.03
N LYS A 164 12.28 -7.65 -10.17
CA LYS A 164 12.94 -7.11 -11.37
C LYS A 164 13.54 -5.71 -11.20
N ASP A 165 12.97 -4.89 -10.29
CA ASP A 165 13.43 -3.53 -10.03
C ASP A 165 14.48 -3.44 -8.91
N LEU A 166 14.71 -4.57 -8.17
CA LEU A 166 15.77 -4.64 -7.17
C LEU A 166 17.16 -4.68 -7.82
N PRO A 167 18.16 -3.99 -7.23
CA PRO A 167 19.56 -4.20 -7.59
C PRO A 167 19.94 -5.69 -7.44
N GLU A 168 20.74 -6.19 -8.38
CA GLU A 168 21.14 -7.61 -8.37
C GLU A 168 21.91 -7.99 -7.10
N SER A 169 22.78 -7.10 -6.60
CA SER A 169 23.50 -7.29 -5.34
C SER A 169 22.56 -7.46 -4.14
N TRP A 170 21.45 -6.73 -4.09
CA TRP A 170 20.46 -6.86 -3.03
C TRP A 170 19.68 -8.17 -3.15
N ARG A 171 19.32 -8.55 -4.38
CA ARG A 171 18.64 -9.82 -4.62
C ARG A 171 19.48 -11.01 -4.18
N THR A 172 20.78 -11.03 -4.54
CA THR A 172 21.70 -12.10 -4.12
C THR A 172 21.92 -12.11 -2.62
N GLN A 173 21.99 -10.96 -1.97
CA GLN A 173 22.24 -10.85 -0.54
C GLN A 173 21.02 -11.20 0.31
N ALA A 174 19.81 -10.80 -0.12
CA ALA A 174 18.62 -10.84 0.70
C ALA A 174 17.66 -11.98 0.41
N PHE A 175 17.87 -12.73 -0.67
CA PHE A 175 16.95 -13.82 -1.06
C PHE A 175 17.71 -15.12 -1.29
N ASP A 176 17.08 -16.21 -0.88
CA ASP A 176 17.47 -17.55 -1.22
C ASP A 176 16.64 -18.06 -2.40
N HIS A 177 17.28 -18.72 -3.35
CA HIS A 177 16.60 -19.33 -4.48
C HIS A 177 15.98 -20.66 -4.03
N THR A 178 14.68 -20.83 -4.27
CA THR A 178 13.91 -22.04 -3.95
C THR A 178 13.22 -22.59 -5.20
N ALA A 179 12.64 -23.78 -5.12
CA ALA A 179 11.84 -24.34 -6.21
C ALA A 179 10.59 -23.49 -6.54
N GLU A 180 10.08 -22.73 -5.56
CA GLU A 180 8.89 -21.90 -5.67
C GLU A 180 9.19 -20.46 -6.10
N GLY A 181 10.47 -20.04 -6.12
CA GLY A 181 10.91 -18.69 -6.43
C GLY A 181 12.03 -18.19 -5.53
N PHE A 182 11.95 -16.94 -5.16
CA PHE A 182 12.92 -16.25 -4.30
C PHE A 182 12.32 -16.03 -2.91
N ARG A 183 12.90 -16.63 -1.89
CA ARG A 183 12.49 -16.46 -0.50
C ARG A 183 13.34 -15.39 0.16
N ILE A 184 12.68 -14.36 0.69
CA ILE A 184 13.37 -13.31 1.47
C ILE A 184 13.88 -13.90 2.78
N LYS A 185 15.14 -13.60 3.13
CA LYS A 185 15.76 -14.08 4.37
C LYS A 185 15.09 -13.47 5.60
N GLN A 186 15.05 -14.24 6.67
CA GLN A 186 14.34 -13.89 7.90
C GLN A 186 14.80 -12.56 8.50
N GLU A 187 16.10 -12.28 8.47
CA GLU A 187 16.64 -11.01 8.99
C GLU A 187 15.98 -9.76 8.37
N TYR A 188 15.52 -9.81 7.10
CA TYR A 188 14.81 -8.71 6.45
C TYR A 188 13.31 -8.72 6.72
N GLN A 189 12.76 -9.84 7.20
CA GLN A 189 11.37 -9.95 7.63
C GLN A 189 11.17 -9.46 9.07
N GLU A 190 12.14 -9.70 9.96
CA GLU A 190 12.08 -9.36 11.40
C GLU A 190 11.59 -7.95 11.74
N PRO A 191 11.97 -6.88 11.00
CA PRO A 191 11.47 -5.54 11.30
C PRO A 191 9.99 -5.32 10.97
N VAL A 192 9.33 -6.25 10.25
CA VAL A 192 8.01 -6.08 9.67
C VAL A 192 6.97 -6.87 10.44
N THR A 193 5.96 -6.18 10.95
CA THR A 193 4.75 -6.78 11.51
C THR A 193 3.62 -6.65 10.47
N LEU A 194 3.03 -7.77 10.09
CA LEU A 194 1.96 -7.86 9.09
C LEU A 194 0.61 -8.01 9.76
N LEU A 195 -0.38 -7.17 9.40
CA LEU A 195 -1.73 -7.22 9.93
C LEU A 195 -2.77 -7.11 8.81
N VAL A 196 -3.84 -7.90 8.91
CA VAL A 196 -5.06 -7.69 8.12
C VAL A 196 -5.81 -6.51 8.71
N GLN A 197 -5.94 -5.40 7.96
CA GLN A 197 -6.57 -4.17 8.43
C GLN A 197 -7.15 -3.37 7.26
N ASP A 198 -8.40 -2.93 7.42
CA ASP A 198 -9.03 -1.96 6.51
C ASP A 198 -8.82 -0.53 7.04
N ILE A 199 -8.00 0.26 6.35
CA ILE A 199 -7.73 1.67 6.66
C ILE A 199 -8.99 2.55 6.68
N ARG A 200 -10.05 2.13 5.99
CA ARG A 200 -11.34 2.85 5.96
C ARG A 200 -12.10 2.72 7.29
N ARG A 201 -11.83 1.66 8.06
CA ARG A 201 -12.53 1.31 9.31
C ARG A 201 -11.70 1.60 10.55
N THR A 202 -10.40 1.31 10.49
CA THR A 202 -9.52 1.43 11.65
C THR A 202 -8.14 1.94 11.26
N VAL A 203 -7.52 2.71 12.16
CA VAL A 203 -6.13 3.15 12.08
C VAL A 203 -5.41 2.75 13.38
N PRO A 204 -4.10 2.45 13.32
CA PRO A 204 -3.31 2.19 14.53
C PRO A 204 -3.34 3.38 15.49
N GLU A 205 -3.23 3.11 16.79
CA GLU A 205 -3.14 4.18 17.81
C GLU A 205 -1.75 4.81 17.89
N GLU A 206 -0.73 4.08 17.47
CA GLU A 206 0.66 4.52 17.50
C GLU A 206 0.91 5.67 16.51
N THR A 207 2.00 6.39 16.76
CA THR A 207 2.50 7.41 15.83
C THR A 207 3.73 6.95 15.08
N PHE A 208 3.87 7.41 13.84
CA PHE A 208 4.88 6.97 12.88
C PHE A 208 5.77 8.12 12.43
N HIS A 209 7.05 7.84 12.20
CA HIS A 209 8.00 8.76 11.60
C HIS A 209 7.84 8.79 10.06
N LEU A 210 7.45 7.64 9.47
CA LEU A 210 7.24 7.48 8.03
C LEU A 210 5.96 6.70 7.79
N ILE A 211 5.08 7.23 6.96
CA ILE A 211 3.88 6.55 6.46
C ILE A 211 3.98 6.44 4.94
N LEU A 212 3.79 5.22 4.41
CA LEU A 212 3.64 4.97 2.98
C LEU A 212 2.18 4.58 2.72
N CYS A 213 1.48 5.40 1.93
CA CYS A 213 0.12 5.13 1.45
C CYS A 213 0.09 5.31 -0.07
N ARG A 214 0.68 4.35 -0.77
CA ARG A 214 0.95 4.45 -2.20
C ARG A 214 -0.02 3.59 -3.01
N TYR A 215 -0.62 4.21 -4.04
CA TYR A 215 -1.54 3.54 -4.96
C TYR A 215 -2.75 2.88 -4.28
N LEU A 216 -3.23 3.47 -3.21
CA LEU A 216 -4.39 3.02 -2.46
C LEU A 216 -5.39 4.17 -2.28
N ALA A 217 -5.32 4.91 -1.18
CA ALA A 217 -6.32 5.92 -0.82
C ALA A 217 -6.46 7.00 -1.90
N PHE A 218 -5.33 7.57 -2.33
CA PHE A 218 -5.31 8.68 -3.30
C PHE A 218 -5.45 8.22 -4.76
N THR A 219 -5.54 6.93 -5.02
CA THR A 219 -5.90 6.35 -6.32
C THR A 219 -7.37 5.95 -6.38
N TYR A 220 -7.86 5.23 -5.36
CA TYR A 220 -9.14 4.52 -5.46
C TYR A 220 -10.28 5.14 -4.67
N PHE A 221 -10.03 5.81 -3.54
CA PHE A 221 -11.09 6.35 -2.69
C PHE A 221 -11.75 7.58 -3.33
N ASP A 222 -13.00 7.82 -3.00
CA ASP A 222 -13.68 9.07 -3.38
C ASP A 222 -13.12 10.28 -2.60
N ALA A 223 -13.49 11.48 -2.98
CA ALA A 223 -12.91 12.70 -2.42
C ALA A 223 -13.15 12.85 -0.89
N ALA A 224 -14.32 12.43 -0.42
CA ALA A 224 -14.67 12.52 1.00
C ALA A 224 -13.82 11.55 1.83
N LEU A 225 -13.71 10.30 1.37
CA LEU A 225 -12.91 9.28 2.05
C LEU A 225 -11.41 9.60 1.98
N GLN A 226 -10.90 10.15 0.84
CA GLN A 226 -9.52 10.62 0.74
C GLN A 226 -9.19 11.68 1.80
N SER A 227 -10.04 12.70 1.93
CA SER A 227 -9.82 13.78 2.91
C SER A 227 -9.89 13.29 4.35
N ASN A 228 -10.81 12.37 4.64
CA ASN A 228 -10.89 11.74 5.97
C ASN A 228 -9.65 10.88 6.27
N THR A 229 -9.27 10.03 5.32
CA THR A 229 -8.06 9.20 5.45
C THR A 229 -6.83 10.07 5.66
N LEU A 230 -6.65 11.15 4.86
CA LEU A 230 -5.49 12.03 5.01
C LEU A 230 -5.41 12.66 6.41
N ARG A 231 -6.54 13.14 6.98
CA ARG A 231 -6.57 13.65 8.36
C ARG A 231 -6.10 12.60 9.35
N GLN A 232 -6.63 11.39 9.26
CA GLN A 232 -6.24 10.28 10.13
C GLN A 232 -4.74 9.95 9.99
N LEU A 233 -4.20 9.93 8.77
CA LEU A 233 -2.77 9.70 8.55
C LEU A 233 -1.91 10.78 9.19
N VAL A 234 -2.27 12.05 8.99
CA VAL A 234 -1.53 13.18 9.59
C VAL A 234 -1.57 13.15 11.11
N GLU A 235 -2.70 12.80 11.73
CA GLU A 235 -2.80 12.61 13.18
C GLU A 235 -1.83 11.52 13.69
N ARG A 236 -1.58 10.48 12.90
CA ARG A 236 -0.65 9.38 13.21
C ARG A 236 0.80 9.65 12.80
N MET A 237 1.09 10.75 12.14
CA MET A 237 2.46 11.17 11.88
C MET A 237 3.06 11.91 13.08
N GLN A 238 4.33 11.71 13.35
CA GLN A 238 5.08 12.59 14.24
C GLN A 238 5.35 13.93 13.54
N ILE A 239 5.49 15.00 14.31
CA ILE A 239 5.96 16.31 13.79
C ILE A 239 7.31 16.09 13.11
N GLY A 240 7.48 16.63 11.90
CA GLY A 240 8.65 16.40 11.07
C GLY A 240 8.69 15.02 10.38
N GLY A 241 7.68 14.16 10.61
CA GLY A 241 7.54 12.87 9.95
C GLY A 241 7.18 12.99 8.47
N ALA A 242 7.31 11.90 7.72
CA ALA A 242 7.10 11.87 6.28
C ALA A 242 5.85 11.04 5.89
N LEU A 243 5.11 11.53 4.89
CA LEU A 243 4.08 10.80 4.14
C LEU A 243 4.56 10.60 2.71
N VAL A 244 4.48 9.36 2.22
CA VAL A 244 4.80 9.00 0.83
C VAL A 244 3.53 8.52 0.15
N ILE A 245 3.17 9.13 -0.98
CA ILE A 245 2.08 8.69 -1.85
C ILE A 245 2.63 8.12 -3.17
N GLY A 246 1.77 7.50 -3.97
CA GLY A 246 2.17 6.93 -5.26
C GLY A 246 2.53 8.01 -6.29
N ASN A 247 3.44 7.67 -7.19
CA ASN A 247 3.82 8.56 -8.27
C ASN A 247 2.60 8.91 -9.15
N GLY A 248 2.35 10.22 -9.32
CA GLY A 248 1.17 10.73 -10.03
C GLY A 248 -0.13 10.74 -9.22
N GLU A 249 -0.11 10.35 -7.94
CA GLU A 249 -1.18 10.66 -7.00
C GLU A 249 -1.08 12.12 -6.53
N THR A 250 -2.19 12.68 -6.12
CA THR A 250 -2.28 14.02 -5.55
C THR A 250 -3.06 13.97 -4.25
N LEU A 251 -2.63 14.76 -3.28
CA LEU A 251 -3.39 14.93 -2.04
C LEU A 251 -4.67 15.74 -2.30
N PRO A 252 -5.74 15.52 -1.50
CA PRO A 252 -6.92 16.37 -1.51
C PRO A 252 -6.56 17.83 -1.24
N GLU A 253 -7.36 18.76 -1.79
CA GLU A 253 -7.26 20.16 -1.46
C GLU A 253 -7.61 20.42 0.01
N GLY A 254 -6.88 21.33 0.66
CA GLY A 254 -7.09 21.72 2.05
C GLY A 254 -5.79 21.88 2.84
N GLU A 255 -5.92 22.41 4.05
CA GLU A 255 -4.80 22.59 4.98
C GLU A 255 -4.69 21.37 5.91
N PHE A 256 -3.70 20.52 5.64
CA PHE A 256 -3.45 19.30 6.43
C PHE A 256 -2.15 19.38 7.24
N GLY A 257 -1.46 20.53 7.27
CA GLY A 257 -0.18 20.67 7.95
C GLY A 257 0.96 19.84 7.28
N LEU A 258 0.83 19.61 5.98
CA LEU A 258 1.82 18.92 5.16
C LEU A 258 2.50 19.91 4.21
N ILE A 259 3.83 19.87 4.17
CA ILE A 259 4.64 20.63 3.22
C ILE A 259 5.33 19.66 2.26
N PRO A 260 5.47 19.97 0.96
CA PRO A 260 6.21 19.12 0.04
C PRO A 260 7.66 18.97 0.48
N TRP A 261 8.15 17.73 0.56
CA TRP A 261 9.58 17.42 0.72
C TRP A 261 10.21 17.11 -0.64
N SER A 262 9.48 16.33 -1.46
CA SER A 262 9.76 16.13 -2.88
C SER A 262 8.44 15.94 -3.63
N GLU A 263 8.00 16.96 -4.36
CA GLU A 263 6.79 16.86 -5.20
C GLU A 263 6.92 15.79 -6.27
N LYS A 264 8.11 15.71 -6.88
CA LYS A 264 8.41 14.73 -7.92
C LYS A 264 8.20 13.29 -7.45
N GLU A 265 8.58 12.99 -6.21
CA GLU A 265 8.52 11.64 -5.66
C GLU A 265 7.26 11.43 -4.78
N GLY A 266 6.35 12.42 -4.70
CA GLY A 266 5.14 12.35 -3.89
C GLY A 266 5.41 12.24 -2.38
N ILE A 267 6.40 12.97 -1.87
CA ILE A 267 6.83 12.91 -0.48
C ILE A 267 6.54 14.23 0.20
N TYR A 268 5.85 14.17 1.33
CA TYR A 268 5.41 15.31 2.13
C TYR A 268 5.93 15.17 3.56
N ARG A 269 6.17 16.30 4.22
CA ARG A 269 6.61 16.37 5.61
C ARG A 269 5.52 17.01 6.46
N ARG A 270 5.25 16.47 7.63
CA ARG A 270 4.39 17.10 8.61
C ARG A 270 5.10 18.31 9.23
N ALA A 271 4.47 19.50 9.14
CA ALA A 271 4.96 20.75 9.70
C ALA A 271 4.96 20.74 11.24
#